data_ab6c5a9d0f1c3060cdd357cacb1586c6
#
_entry.id   ab6c5a9d0f1c3060cdd357cacb1586c6
#
_cell.length_a   1.000
_cell.length_b   1.000
_cell.length_c   1.000
_cell.angle_alpha   90.00
_cell.angle_beta   90.00
_cell.angle_gamma   90.00
#
_symmetry.space_group_name_H-M   'P 1'
#
loop_
_entity.id
_entity.type
_entity.pdbx_description
1 polymer ?
#
loop_
_entity_poly.entity_id
_entity_poly.type
_entity_poly.pdbx_seq_one_letter_code
_entity_poly.pdbx_strand_id
1 'polypeptide(L)'
;MDAGLLHWSVSAGWKVSSYLRDAVTFHPAETLQWSNPASIERPLASQPRVAILREQGVNGHIEMAWAFASAGFSTYDVHMTDLLNGHQSLEPFVGLAACGGFSYGDVLGSGRGWAQSILHSSRVNEEFARFFARKDTFALGICNGCQMLSTLGHAGLIPGAENWPLFGPNESGRFEARLTNVKIQPSTPCIFFRDMDSSIMPVPVAHGEGRAVFRDSSRLADLQQQNGIALQYTDSRYPHNPNGSAANIAGATAADGRVLIMMPHPERAVAKQSLSWAPDHPSNEWMGYSPWFRMFENARAFVG
;
A
#
# COMPACT_ATOMS: atom_id res chain seq x y z
N MET A 1 24.10 -11.45 2.23
CA MET A 1 24.90 -10.22 2.44
C MET A 1 24.64 -9.57 3.81
N ASP A 2 23.67 -10.05 4.59
CA ASP A 2 23.22 -9.31 5.79
C ASP A 2 23.91 -9.72 7.09
N ALA A 3 24.38 -10.94 7.21
CA ALA A 3 25.28 -11.32 8.29
C ALA A 3 26.59 -10.50 8.27
N GLY A 4 27.01 -10.03 7.10
CA GLY A 4 28.19 -9.18 6.94
C GLY A 4 28.04 -7.77 7.51
N LEU A 5 26.88 -7.15 7.37
CA LEU A 5 26.65 -5.79 7.91
C LEU A 5 26.51 -5.80 9.43
N LEU A 6 25.81 -6.78 9.99
CA LEU A 6 25.75 -6.98 11.45
C LEU A 6 27.12 -7.36 12.03
N HIS A 7 27.86 -8.21 11.34
CA HIS A 7 29.20 -8.59 11.76
C HIS A 7 30.19 -7.42 11.65
N TRP A 8 30.02 -6.58 10.62
CA TRP A 8 30.86 -5.39 10.43
C TRP A 8 30.59 -4.32 11.50
N SER A 9 29.32 -4.08 11.86
CA SER A 9 28.96 -3.15 12.91
C SER A 9 29.43 -3.60 14.29
N VAL A 10 29.44 -4.91 14.55
CA VAL A 10 29.96 -5.48 15.81
C VAL A 10 31.49 -5.42 15.87
N SER A 11 32.17 -5.69 14.77
CA SER A 11 33.65 -5.61 14.70
C SER A 11 34.19 -4.18 14.75
N ALA A 12 33.39 -3.18 14.33
CA ALA A 12 33.74 -1.76 14.40
C ALA A 12 33.47 -1.12 15.79
N GLY A 13 33.05 -1.89 16.78
CA GLY A 13 32.73 -1.38 18.11
C GLY A 13 31.42 -0.59 18.21
N TRP A 14 30.63 -0.58 17.17
CA TRP A 14 29.32 0.06 17.17
C TRP A 14 28.33 -0.85 17.90
N LYS A 15 27.87 -0.44 19.06
CA LYS A 15 26.74 -1.10 19.72
C LYS A 15 25.49 -0.78 18.89
N VAL A 16 25.00 -1.75 18.14
CA VAL A 16 23.63 -1.71 17.62
C VAL A 16 22.74 -1.58 18.84
N SER A 17 22.05 -0.45 18.99
CA SER A 17 21.24 -0.21 20.17
C SER A 17 20.17 -1.32 20.23
N SER A 18 19.88 -1.80 21.43
CA SER A 18 18.75 -2.71 21.68
C SER A 18 17.45 -2.22 21.02
N TYR A 19 17.32 -0.92 20.92
CA TYR A 19 16.27 -0.19 20.26
C TYR A 19 16.04 -0.59 18.79
N LEU A 20 17.10 -0.81 17.99
CA LEU A 20 16.96 -1.26 16.60
C LEU A 20 16.55 -2.75 16.51
N ARG A 21 16.92 -3.57 17.49
CA ARG A 21 16.48 -4.97 17.54
C ARG A 21 15.00 -5.12 17.90
N ASP A 22 14.53 -4.25 18.81
CA ASP A 22 13.12 -4.26 19.26
C ASP A 22 12.20 -3.52 18.31
N ALA A 23 12.76 -2.69 17.40
CA ALA A 23 12.00 -1.86 16.48
C ALA A 23 11.45 -2.62 15.26
N VAL A 24 12.11 -3.72 14.86
CA VAL A 24 11.70 -4.50 13.70
C VAL A 24 11.51 -5.95 14.12
N THR A 25 10.26 -6.35 14.27
CA THR A 25 9.87 -7.72 14.62
C THR A 25 9.01 -8.30 13.50
N PHE A 26 9.07 -9.62 13.33
CA PHE A 26 8.26 -10.34 12.39
C PHE A 26 7.49 -11.44 13.15
N HIS A 27 6.17 -11.29 13.18
CA HIS A 27 5.27 -12.27 13.75
C HIS A 27 4.19 -12.60 12.71
N PRO A 28 4.42 -13.56 11.82
CA PRO A 28 3.40 -14.01 10.90
C PRO A 28 2.26 -14.66 11.69
N ALA A 29 1.04 -14.50 11.24
CA ALA A 29 -0.06 -15.30 11.77
C ALA A 29 0.19 -16.78 11.48
N GLU A 30 -0.25 -17.67 12.35
CA GLU A 30 -0.12 -19.13 12.16
C GLU A 30 -0.77 -19.60 10.86
N THR A 31 -1.78 -18.88 10.39
CA THR A 31 -2.51 -19.15 9.14
C THR A 31 -1.77 -18.66 7.88
N LEU A 32 -0.70 -17.87 8.04
CA LEU A 32 0.04 -17.33 6.92
C LEU A 32 0.86 -18.45 6.26
N GLN A 33 0.28 -19.07 5.26
CA GLN A 33 0.96 -20.06 4.44
C GLN A 33 1.70 -19.36 3.31
N TRP A 34 2.98 -19.64 3.19
CA TRP A 34 3.85 -19.18 2.12
C TRP A 34 3.66 -20.10 0.93
N SER A 35 2.92 -19.67 -0.08
CA SER A 35 2.92 -20.37 -1.35
C SER A 35 4.11 -19.87 -2.18
N ASN A 36 4.90 -20.81 -2.69
CA ASN A 36 5.77 -20.51 -3.81
C ASN A 36 4.84 -20.18 -4.98
N PRO A 37 4.92 -18.98 -5.61
CA PRO A 37 4.14 -18.73 -6.80
C PRO A 37 4.54 -19.78 -7.81
N ALA A 38 3.67 -20.76 -8.03
CA ALA A 38 3.81 -21.65 -9.16
C ALA A 38 3.94 -20.75 -10.37
N SER A 39 4.98 -20.95 -11.17
CA SER A 39 5.15 -20.27 -12.44
C SER A 39 3.86 -20.42 -13.21
N ILE A 40 3.03 -19.38 -13.21
CA ILE A 40 1.77 -19.39 -13.92
C ILE A 40 2.13 -19.18 -15.37
N GLU A 41 2.51 -20.26 -16.05
CA GLU A 41 2.62 -20.32 -17.50
C GLU A 41 1.20 -20.23 -18.12
N ARG A 42 0.53 -19.10 -17.90
CA ARG A 42 -0.70 -18.78 -18.61
C ARG A 42 -0.39 -17.77 -19.71
N PRO A 43 -0.98 -17.92 -20.90
CA PRO A 43 -0.84 -16.91 -21.95
C PRO A 43 -1.23 -15.53 -21.42
N LEU A 44 -0.41 -14.50 -21.67
CA LEU A 44 -0.63 -13.12 -21.23
C LEU A 44 -2.05 -12.60 -21.57
N ALA A 45 -2.61 -13.03 -22.70
CA ALA A 45 -3.97 -12.65 -23.14
C ALA A 45 -5.09 -13.16 -22.24
N SER A 46 -4.84 -14.19 -21.40
CA SER A 46 -5.83 -14.77 -20.47
C SER A 46 -5.67 -14.26 -19.02
N GLN A 47 -4.66 -13.44 -18.76
CA GLN A 47 -4.41 -12.93 -17.43
C GLN A 47 -5.29 -11.70 -17.14
N PRO A 48 -5.85 -11.57 -15.90
CA PRO A 48 -6.58 -10.38 -15.49
C PRO A 48 -5.70 -9.14 -15.61
N ARG A 49 -6.29 -8.01 -16.03
CA ARG A 49 -5.56 -6.78 -16.32
C ARG A 49 -5.55 -5.84 -15.13
N VAL A 50 -4.39 -5.30 -14.79
CA VAL A 50 -4.23 -4.26 -13.76
C VAL A 50 -3.68 -2.98 -14.39
N ALA A 51 -4.37 -1.87 -14.17
CA ALA A 51 -3.89 -0.54 -14.51
C ALA A 51 -2.89 -0.08 -13.43
N ILE A 52 -1.65 0.09 -13.82
CA ILE A 52 -0.61 0.73 -13.00
C ILE A 52 -0.69 2.23 -13.28
N LEU A 53 -1.49 2.89 -12.45
CA LEU A 53 -1.83 4.28 -12.63
C LEU A 53 -0.72 5.19 -12.14
N ARG A 54 -0.34 6.13 -12.99
CA ARG A 54 0.65 7.14 -12.63
C ARG A 54 0.34 8.51 -13.20
N GLU A 55 0.92 9.49 -12.56
CA GLU A 55 0.93 10.88 -13.00
C GLU A 55 2.37 11.38 -13.03
N GLN A 56 2.61 12.53 -13.61
CA GLN A 56 3.91 13.20 -13.59
C GLN A 56 4.42 13.33 -12.15
N GLY A 57 5.62 12.79 -11.88
CA GLY A 57 6.24 12.75 -10.55
C GLY A 57 6.04 11.45 -9.78
N VAL A 58 5.24 10.50 -10.29
CA VAL A 58 5.13 9.15 -9.71
C VAL A 58 6.40 8.34 -10.00
N ASN A 59 6.87 7.56 -9.05
CA ASN A 59 8.12 6.80 -9.16
C ASN A 59 8.05 5.33 -8.72
N GLY A 60 6.96 4.86 -8.14
CA GLY A 60 6.80 3.48 -7.63
C GLY A 60 6.12 2.51 -8.61
N HIS A 61 5.94 2.90 -9.88
CA HIS A 61 5.15 2.14 -10.85
C HIS A 61 5.84 0.88 -11.35
N ILE A 62 7.16 0.85 -11.43
CA ILE A 62 7.93 -0.32 -11.90
C ILE A 62 7.84 -1.45 -10.87
N GLU A 63 8.08 -1.16 -9.59
CA GLU A 63 7.99 -2.12 -8.50
C GLU A 63 6.55 -2.65 -8.36
N MET A 64 5.56 -1.77 -8.49
CA MET A 64 4.15 -2.12 -8.44
C MET A 64 3.76 -3.04 -9.60
N ALA A 65 4.18 -2.70 -10.83
CA ALA A 65 3.94 -3.53 -12.00
C ALA A 65 4.57 -4.91 -11.85
N TRP A 66 5.80 -4.97 -11.36
CA TRP A 66 6.48 -6.24 -11.10
C TRP A 66 5.77 -7.09 -10.04
N ALA A 67 5.30 -6.48 -8.95
CA ALA A 67 4.60 -7.19 -7.89
C ALA A 67 3.30 -7.84 -8.40
N PHE A 68 2.48 -7.11 -9.14
CA PHE A 68 1.26 -7.67 -9.74
C PHE A 68 1.55 -8.68 -10.85
N ALA A 69 2.54 -8.43 -11.72
CA ALA A 69 2.93 -9.37 -12.76
C ALA A 69 3.42 -10.70 -12.17
N SER A 70 4.20 -10.65 -11.08
CA SER A 70 4.66 -11.84 -10.35
C SER A 70 3.49 -12.64 -9.75
N ALA A 71 2.38 -11.98 -9.41
CA ALA A 71 1.16 -12.64 -8.93
C ALA A 71 0.24 -13.13 -10.05
N GLY A 72 0.65 -13.03 -11.31
CA GLY A 72 -0.08 -13.57 -12.46
C GLY A 72 -1.10 -12.61 -13.09
N PHE A 73 -0.87 -11.32 -13.00
CA PHE A 73 -1.63 -10.30 -13.73
C PHE A 73 -0.91 -9.83 -14.99
N SER A 74 -1.66 -9.38 -15.98
CA SER A 74 -1.15 -8.51 -17.04
C SER A 74 -1.19 -7.07 -16.57
N THR A 75 -0.04 -6.43 -16.42
CA THR A 75 0.10 -5.06 -15.95
C THR A 75 0.25 -4.08 -17.10
N TYR A 76 -0.46 -2.97 -17.03
CA TYR A 76 -0.47 -1.92 -18.04
C TYR A 76 -0.08 -0.59 -17.41
N ASP A 77 0.91 0.09 -17.98
CA ASP A 77 1.24 1.46 -17.62
C ASP A 77 0.12 2.39 -18.11
N VAL A 78 -0.59 3.03 -17.17
CA VAL A 78 -1.68 3.94 -17.46
C VAL A 78 -1.34 5.33 -16.93
N HIS A 79 -1.03 6.25 -17.84
CA HIS A 79 -0.77 7.64 -17.49
C HIS A 79 -2.07 8.44 -17.48
N MET A 80 -2.21 9.35 -16.50
CA MET A 80 -3.40 10.20 -16.39
C MET A 80 -3.71 10.97 -17.68
N THR A 81 -2.69 11.41 -18.41
CA THR A 81 -2.85 12.09 -19.69
C THR A 81 -3.62 11.25 -20.71
N ASP A 82 -3.42 9.92 -20.73
CA ASP A 82 -4.13 9.03 -21.65
C ASP A 82 -5.61 8.89 -21.30
N LEU A 83 -5.90 8.85 -20.00
CA LEU A 83 -7.29 8.91 -19.52
C LEU A 83 -7.95 10.26 -19.82
N LEU A 84 -7.24 11.37 -19.55
CA LEU A 84 -7.74 12.72 -19.80
C LEU A 84 -8.03 12.98 -21.28
N ASN A 85 -7.18 12.48 -22.17
CA ASN A 85 -7.34 12.61 -23.62
C ASN A 85 -8.22 11.53 -24.26
N GLY A 86 -8.58 10.50 -23.49
CA GLY A 86 -9.40 9.40 -23.94
C GLY A 86 -8.71 8.38 -24.82
N HIS A 87 -7.42 8.32 -24.75
CA HIS A 87 -6.63 7.29 -25.41
C HIS A 87 -6.74 5.93 -24.69
N GLN A 88 -7.04 5.96 -23.39
CA GLN A 88 -7.29 4.78 -22.56
C GLN A 88 -8.58 4.93 -21.74
N SER A 89 -9.10 3.80 -21.28
CA SER A 89 -10.26 3.67 -20.40
C SER A 89 -9.95 2.68 -19.28
N LEU A 90 -10.61 2.83 -18.13
CA LEU A 90 -10.52 1.89 -17.00
C LEU A 90 -11.41 0.65 -17.17
N GLU A 91 -12.28 0.61 -18.17
CA GLU A 91 -13.25 -0.47 -18.40
C GLU A 91 -12.60 -1.87 -18.47
N PRO A 92 -11.47 -2.09 -19.21
CA PRO A 92 -10.91 -3.43 -19.38
C PRO A 92 -10.13 -3.94 -18.17
N PHE A 93 -9.97 -3.13 -17.12
CA PHE A 93 -9.19 -3.48 -15.95
C PHE A 93 -10.06 -4.02 -14.81
N VAL A 94 -9.55 -5.06 -14.14
CA VAL A 94 -10.12 -5.58 -12.89
C VAL A 94 -9.40 -5.01 -11.68
N GLY A 95 -8.20 -4.47 -11.85
CA GLY A 95 -7.40 -3.85 -10.80
C GLY A 95 -6.88 -2.48 -11.18
N LEU A 96 -6.80 -1.60 -10.20
CA LEU A 96 -6.20 -0.26 -10.28
C LEU A 96 -5.16 -0.11 -9.17
N ALA A 97 -3.91 0.14 -9.53
CA ALA A 97 -2.85 0.43 -8.57
C ALA A 97 -2.38 1.88 -8.73
N ALA A 98 -2.76 2.74 -7.80
CA ALA A 98 -2.29 4.12 -7.73
C ALA A 98 -0.97 4.16 -6.96
N CYS A 99 0.11 4.48 -7.67
CA CYS A 99 1.47 4.34 -7.17
C CYS A 99 1.95 5.53 -6.33
N GLY A 100 3.02 5.30 -5.57
CA GLY A 100 3.72 6.31 -4.80
C GLY A 100 4.56 7.26 -5.66
N GLY A 101 4.97 8.37 -5.08
CA GLY A 101 5.78 9.40 -5.72
C GLY A 101 5.43 10.79 -5.24
N PHE A 102 5.58 11.77 -6.11
CA PHE A 102 5.37 13.20 -5.85
C PHE A 102 4.60 13.81 -7.03
N SER A 103 3.33 13.43 -7.19
CA SER A 103 2.52 13.90 -8.31
C SER A 103 2.46 15.43 -8.34
N TYR A 104 2.80 16.01 -9.49
CA TYR A 104 2.91 17.47 -9.68
C TYR A 104 3.86 18.15 -8.69
N GLY A 105 4.90 17.45 -8.20
CA GLY A 105 5.83 17.96 -7.20
C GLY A 105 5.19 18.30 -5.86
N ASP A 106 4.01 17.73 -5.57
CA ASP A 106 3.21 17.97 -4.35
C ASP A 106 2.85 19.45 -4.11
N VAL A 107 2.81 20.28 -5.16
CA VAL A 107 2.60 21.74 -5.05
C VAL A 107 1.30 22.12 -4.34
N LEU A 108 0.24 21.32 -4.52
CA LEU A 108 -1.06 21.53 -3.85
C LEU A 108 -1.22 20.67 -2.58
N GLY A 109 -0.13 20.05 -2.10
CA GLY A 109 -0.12 18.98 -1.11
C GLY A 109 -0.14 17.61 -1.76
N SER A 110 0.48 16.64 -1.07
CA SER A 110 0.73 15.31 -1.61
C SER A 110 -0.55 14.60 -2.06
N GLY A 111 -0.55 14.12 -3.31
CA GLY A 111 -1.68 13.45 -3.96
C GLY A 111 -2.86 14.34 -4.32
N ARG A 112 -2.93 15.58 -3.83
CA ARG A 112 -4.09 16.46 -4.03
C ARG A 112 -4.21 16.94 -5.48
N GLY A 113 -3.12 17.37 -6.10
CA GLY A 113 -3.12 17.79 -7.51
C GLY A 113 -3.61 16.66 -8.40
N TRP A 114 -3.18 15.44 -8.14
CA TRP A 114 -3.63 14.25 -8.87
C TRP A 114 -5.14 14.00 -8.67
N ALA A 115 -5.63 14.06 -7.44
CA ALA A 115 -7.08 13.95 -7.18
C ALA A 115 -7.88 15.03 -7.90
N GLN A 116 -7.41 16.30 -7.91
CA GLN A 116 -8.10 17.39 -8.59
C GLN A 116 -8.17 17.18 -10.11
N SER A 117 -7.14 16.63 -10.75
CA SER A 117 -7.19 16.31 -12.19
C SER A 117 -8.30 15.28 -12.53
N ILE A 118 -8.60 14.37 -11.59
CA ILE A 118 -9.70 13.41 -11.73
C ILE A 118 -11.05 14.10 -11.46
N LEU A 119 -11.15 14.83 -10.34
CA LEU A 119 -12.41 15.42 -9.89
C LEU A 119 -12.96 16.49 -10.85
N HIS A 120 -12.08 17.26 -11.49
CA HIS A 120 -12.46 18.35 -12.39
C HIS A 120 -12.54 17.97 -13.86
N SER A 121 -12.25 16.72 -14.22
CA SER A 121 -12.49 16.19 -15.56
C SER A 121 -13.75 15.31 -15.52
N SER A 122 -14.88 15.78 -16.07
CA SER A 122 -16.14 15.02 -16.08
C SER A 122 -15.94 13.61 -16.62
N ARG A 123 -15.21 13.47 -17.71
CA ARG A 123 -14.88 12.19 -18.33
C ARG A 123 -14.14 11.25 -17.38
N VAL A 124 -13.03 11.70 -16.79
CA VAL A 124 -12.21 10.85 -15.94
C VAL A 124 -12.91 10.57 -14.62
N ASN A 125 -13.64 11.55 -14.08
CA ASN A 125 -14.47 11.37 -12.90
C ASN A 125 -15.50 10.23 -13.09
N GLU A 126 -16.22 10.22 -14.22
CA GLU A 126 -17.15 9.16 -14.55
C GLU A 126 -16.48 7.79 -14.75
N GLU A 127 -15.28 7.75 -15.34
CA GLU A 127 -14.48 6.52 -15.49
C GLU A 127 -14.16 5.93 -14.12
N PHE A 128 -13.66 6.75 -13.20
CA PHE A 128 -13.33 6.31 -11.84
C PHE A 128 -14.59 5.90 -11.06
N ALA A 129 -15.68 6.67 -11.17
CA ALA A 129 -16.95 6.34 -10.53
C ALA A 129 -17.47 4.98 -11.00
N ARG A 130 -17.45 4.72 -12.31
CA ARG A 130 -17.84 3.42 -12.88
C ARG A 130 -16.93 2.30 -12.39
N PHE A 131 -15.61 2.53 -12.36
CA PHE A 131 -14.64 1.53 -11.89
C PHE A 131 -14.91 1.12 -10.43
N PHE A 132 -15.06 2.08 -9.52
CA PHE A 132 -15.31 1.79 -8.11
C PHE A 132 -16.71 1.21 -7.83
N ALA A 133 -17.71 1.48 -8.67
CA ALA A 133 -19.05 0.91 -8.54
C ALA A 133 -19.09 -0.59 -8.90
N ARG A 134 -18.18 -1.07 -9.73
CA ARG A 134 -18.09 -2.49 -10.10
C ARG A 134 -17.68 -3.34 -8.90
N LYS A 135 -18.30 -4.52 -8.76
CA LYS A 135 -18.04 -5.47 -7.66
C LYS A 135 -16.91 -6.47 -7.97
N ASP A 136 -16.53 -6.57 -9.23
CA ASP A 136 -15.48 -7.44 -9.76
C ASP A 136 -14.11 -6.73 -9.87
N THR A 137 -13.98 -5.52 -9.32
CA THR A 137 -12.76 -4.73 -9.37
C THR A 137 -12.15 -4.51 -7.98
N PHE A 138 -10.85 -4.29 -7.94
CA PHE A 138 -10.13 -3.87 -6.74
C PHE A 138 -9.25 -2.64 -7.01
N ALA A 139 -8.88 -1.91 -5.96
CA ALA A 139 -7.91 -0.84 -6.06
C ALA A 139 -6.93 -0.84 -4.88
N LEU A 140 -5.69 -0.47 -5.18
CA LEU A 140 -4.61 -0.30 -4.22
C LEU A 140 -3.98 1.08 -4.39
N GLY A 141 -4.01 1.91 -3.34
CA GLY A 141 -3.34 3.20 -3.31
C GLY A 141 -2.18 3.22 -2.33
N ILE A 142 -0.98 3.50 -2.82
CA ILE A 142 0.24 3.51 -2.00
C ILE A 142 0.82 4.92 -1.94
N CYS A 143 1.14 5.40 -0.71
CA CYS A 143 1.82 6.67 -0.45
C CYS A 143 1.11 7.85 -1.16
N ASN A 144 1.68 8.41 -2.22
CA ASN A 144 1.02 9.47 -3.00
C ASN A 144 -0.32 9.01 -3.61
N GLY A 145 -0.41 7.76 -4.10
CA GLY A 145 -1.65 7.15 -4.54
C GLY A 145 -2.67 6.94 -3.40
N CYS A 146 -2.21 6.64 -2.18
CA CYS A 146 -3.05 6.59 -0.98
C CYS A 146 -3.69 7.95 -0.69
N GLN A 147 -2.91 9.03 -0.73
CA GLN A 147 -3.38 10.40 -0.51
C GLN A 147 -4.37 10.85 -1.59
N MET A 148 -4.11 10.49 -2.83
CA MET A 148 -5.02 10.73 -3.96
C MET A 148 -6.35 10.01 -3.76
N LEU A 149 -6.33 8.69 -3.52
CA LEU A 149 -7.56 7.90 -3.32
C LEU A 149 -8.32 8.35 -2.07
N SER A 150 -7.64 8.72 -0.99
CA SER A 150 -8.30 9.30 0.18
C SER A 150 -9.09 10.56 -0.18
N THR A 151 -8.53 11.44 -0.99
CA THR A 151 -9.21 12.65 -1.47
C THR A 151 -10.44 12.29 -2.34
N LEU A 152 -10.34 11.29 -3.21
CA LEU A 152 -11.47 10.80 -3.99
C LEU A 152 -12.57 10.17 -3.11
N GLY A 153 -12.19 9.46 -2.05
CA GLY A 153 -13.12 8.92 -1.06
C GLY A 153 -13.94 10.00 -0.39
N HIS A 154 -13.29 11.08 0.06
CA HIS A 154 -13.99 12.25 0.62
C HIS A 154 -14.90 12.97 -0.39
N ALA A 155 -14.60 12.88 -1.67
CA ALA A 155 -15.45 13.41 -2.75
C ALA A 155 -16.60 12.48 -3.13
N GLY A 156 -16.72 11.30 -2.48
CA GLY A 156 -17.80 10.33 -2.72
C GLY A 156 -17.62 9.42 -3.93
N LEU A 157 -16.43 9.39 -4.57
CA LEU A 157 -16.19 8.50 -5.71
C LEU A 157 -15.96 7.05 -5.29
N ILE A 158 -15.50 6.81 -4.08
CA ILE A 158 -15.22 5.47 -3.57
C ILE A 158 -16.27 5.11 -2.51
N PRO A 159 -17.14 4.12 -2.77
CA PRO A 159 -18.19 3.75 -1.82
C PRO A 159 -17.65 3.35 -0.44
N GLY A 160 -18.15 3.94 0.63
CA GLY A 160 -17.79 3.64 2.00
C GLY A 160 -16.45 4.24 2.46
N ALA A 161 -15.87 5.15 1.69
CA ALA A 161 -14.59 5.81 2.00
C ALA A 161 -14.74 7.20 2.64
N GLU A 162 -15.95 7.62 2.95
CA GLU A 162 -16.26 8.95 3.45
C GLU A 162 -15.57 9.26 4.79
N ASN A 163 -15.32 8.21 5.57
CA ASN A 163 -14.68 8.29 6.89
C ASN A 163 -13.16 8.03 6.86
N TRP A 164 -12.56 7.89 5.71
CA TRP A 164 -11.11 7.72 5.61
C TRP A 164 -10.34 8.93 6.18
N PRO A 165 -9.13 8.74 6.70
CA PRO A 165 -8.29 9.86 7.11
C PRO A 165 -7.87 10.68 5.88
N LEU A 166 -7.68 11.97 6.05
CA LEU A 166 -6.82 12.77 5.17
C LEU A 166 -5.37 12.61 5.62
N PHE A 167 -4.43 12.90 4.73
CA PHE A 167 -3.01 12.82 5.05
C PHE A 167 -2.38 14.21 5.02
N GLY A 168 -1.57 14.51 6.03
CA GLY A 168 -0.88 15.78 6.21
C GLY A 168 0.59 15.62 6.56
N PRO A 169 1.31 16.73 6.77
CA PRO A 169 2.72 16.72 7.12
C PRO A 169 3.00 15.82 8.32
N ASN A 170 4.11 15.09 8.27
CA ASN A 170 4.58 14.30 9.39
C ASN A 170 4.77 15.18 10.63
N GLU A 171 4.51 14.64 11.82
CA GLU A 171 4.67 15.38 13.07
C GLU A 171 6.12 15.84 13.28
N SER A 172 7.09 15.08 12.78
CA SER A 172 8.50 15.46 12.80
C SER A 172 8.85 16.66 11.91
N GLY A 173 7.95 17.08 11.02
CA GLY A 173 8.23 18.09 9.99
C GLY A 173 9.29 17.69 8.97
N ARG A 174 9.61 16.39 8.88
CA ARG A 174 10.68 15.86 8.03
C ARG A 174 10.18 14.74 7.14
N PHE A 175 10.93 14.48 6.07
CA PHE A 175 10.77 13.26 5.28
C PHE A 175 11.27 12.07 6.09
N GLU A 176 10.39 11.10 6.32
CA GLU A 176 10.69 9.87 7.04
C GLU A 176 10.94 8.74 6.04
N ALA A 177 12.18 8.21 6.06
CA ALA A 177 12.60 7.07 5.24
C ALA A 177 13.19 6.00 6.15
N ARG A 178 12.44 4.92 6.37
CA ARG A 178 12.85 3.83 7.27
C ARG A 178 12.06 2.56 7.08
N LEU A 179 12.55 1.49 7.67
CA LEU A 179 11.77 0.28 7.92
C LEU A 179 11.02 0.44 9.24
N THR A 180 9.71 0.14 9.26
CA THR A 180 8.89 0.15 10.47
C THR A 180 7.99 -1.07 10.51
N ASN A 181 7.48 -1.43 11.69
CA ASN A 181 6.53 -2.53 11.83
C ASN A 181 5.10 -2.03 11.73
N VAL A 182 4.29 -2.80 11.02
CA VAL A 182 2.85 -2.63 10.94
C VAL A 182 2.14 -3.92 11.33
N LYS A 183 0.96 -3.78 11.90
CA LYS A 183 0.06 -4.87 12.24
C LYS A 183 -1.16 -4.82 11.35
N ILE A 184 -1.46 -5.94 10.69
CA ILE A 184 -2.72 -6.15 9.98
C ILE A 184 -3.83 -6.33 11.01
N GLN A 185 -4.92 -5.59 10.86
CA GLN A 185 -6.00 -5.63 11.82
C GLN A 185 -6.81 -6.92 11.68
N PRO A 186 -7.11 -7.60 12.80
CA PRO A 186 -8.00 -8.75 12.78
C PRO A 186 -9.40 -8.30 12.33
N SER A 187 -10.08 -9.16 11.61
CA SER A 187 -11.44 -8.90 11.12
C SER A 187 -11.57 -7.76 10.10
N THR A 188 -10.46 -7.27 9.53
CA THR A 188 -10.57 -6.35 8.41
C THR A 188 -11.20 -7.04 7.21
N PRO A 189 -12.20 -6.42 6.52
CA PRO A 189 -12.78 -6.99 5.32
C PRO A 189 -11.85 -6.93 4.10
N CYS A 190 -10.65 -6.37 4.25
CA CYS A 190 -9.72 -6.08 3.16
C CYS A 190 -9.31 -7.36 2.42
N ILE A 191 -9.65 -7.43 1.12
CA ILE A 191 -9.33 -8.59 0.27
C ILE A 191 -7.83 -8.87 0.18
N PHE A 192 -7.00 -7.83 0.24
CA PHE A 192 -5.55 -7.94 0.15
C PHE A 192 -4.94 -8.64 1.36
N PHE A 193 -5.61 -8.60 2.51
CA PHE A 193 -5.10 -9.14 3.78
C PHE A 193 -5.79 -10.44 4.21
N ARG A 194 -6.47 -11.10 3.27
CA ARG A 194 -7.07 -12.41 3.56
C ARG A 194 -6.01 -13.39 4.05
N ASP A 195 -6.31 -14.10 5.15
CA ASP A 195 -5.41 -15.06 5.81
C ASP A 195 -4.08 -14.45 6.30
N MET A 196 -4.07 -13.11 6.56
CA MET A 196 -2.92 -12.40 7.12
C MET A 196 -3.24 -11.73 8.46
N ASP A 197 -4.38 -12.07 9.06
CA ASP A 197 -4.89 -11.46 10.29
C ASP A 197 -3.85 -11.45 11.40
N SER A 198 -3.75 -10.31 12.10
CA SER A 198 -2.84 -10.10 13.22
C SER A 198 -1.34 -10.23 12.92
N SER A 199 -0.95 -10.45 11.67
CA SER A 199 0.46 -10.47 11.27
C SER A 199 1.12 -9.12 11.55
N ILE A 200 2.33 -9.18 12.11
CA ILE A 200 3.20 -8.02 12.30
C ILE A 200 4.38 -8.17 11.34
N MET A 201 4.56 -7.18 10.48
CA MET A 201 5.56 -7.27 9.41
C MET A 201 6.29 -5.95 9.24
N PRO A 202 7.61 -6.00 8.93
CA PRO A 202 8.37 -4.82 8.56
C PRO A 202 7.96 -4.34 7.16
N VAL A 203 7.88 -3.02 7.00
CA VAL A 203 7.55 -2.39 5.71
C VAL A 203 8.29 -1.07 5.57
N PRO A 204 8.79 -0.72 4.37
CA PRO A 204 9.38 0.57 4.11
C PRO A 204 8.35 1.70 4.16
N VAL A 205 8.74 2.81 4.78
CA VAL A 205 8.05 4.11 4.67
C VAL A 205 8.99 5.11 4.03
N ALA A 206 8.45 6.01 3.19
CA ALA A 206 9.21 7.04 2.49
C ALA A 206 8.27 8.21 2.14
N HIS A 207 8.01 9.11 3.09
CA HIS A 207 7.05 10.20 2.91
C HIS A 207 7.30 11.39 3.84
N GLY A 208 6.93 12.59 3.37
CA GLY A 208 6.91 13.82 4.16
C GLY A 208 5.52 14.17 4.71
N GLU A 209 4.46 13.68 4.06
CA GLU A 209 3.06 13.98 4.39
C GLU A 209 2.26 12.69 4.61
N GLY A 210 2.71 11.83 5.54
CA GLY A 210 2.10 10.54 5.78
C GLY A 210 1.15 10.47 6.97
N ARG A 211 0.95 11.57 7.71
CA ARG A 211 0.18 11.60 8.94
C ARG A 211 -1.32 11.52 8.67
N ALA A 212 -1.94 10.41 9.08
CA ALA A 212 -3.39 10.27 9.06
C ALA A 212 -4.04 11.24 10.06
N VAL A 213 -4.90 12.13 9.56
CA VAL A 213 -5.61 13.14 10.33
C VAL A 213 -7.10 13.09 10.01
N PHE A 214 -7.93 13.41 11.01
CA PHE A 214 -9.38 13.50 10.86
C PHE A 214 -9.82 14.93 11.13
N ARG A 215 -10.76 15.43 10.33
CA ARG A 215 -11.38 16.75 10.55
C ARG A 215 -12.29 16.72 11.78
N ASP A 216 -12.86 15.54 12.05
CA ASP A 216 -13.82 15.29 13.10
C ASP A 216 -13.51 13.93 13.75
N SER A 217 -13.53 13.88 15.07
CA SER A 217 -13.28 12.66 15.83
C SER A 217 -14.35 11.58 15.60
N SER A 218 -15.57 11.95 15.21
CA SER A 218 -16.64 11.00 14.88
C SER A 218 -16.25 10.12 13.70
N ARG A 219 -15.55 10.67 12.69
CA ARG A 219 -15.11 9.90 11.52
C ARG A 219 -14.13 8.79 11.87
N LEU A 220 -13.25 9.00 12.84
CA LEU A 220 -12.38 7.94 13.33
C LEU A 220 -13.19 6.84 14.02
N ALA A 221 -14.17 7.21 14.85
CA ALA A 221 -15.06 6.25 15.51
C ALA A 221 -15.88 5.43 14.50
N ASP A 222 -16.43 6.09 13.48
CA ASP A 222 -17.18 5.43 12.41
C ASP A 222 -16.30 4.48 11.61
N LEU A 223 -15.07 4.90 11.26
CA LEU A 223 -14.10 4.05 10.56
C LEU A 223 -13.74 2.81 11.37
N GLN A 224 -13.56 2.96 12.69
CA GLN A 224 -13.30 1.85 13.61
C GLN A 224 -14.50 0.89 13.68
N GLN A 225 -15.71 1.43 13.81
CA GLN A 225 -16.95 0.64 13.89
C GLN A 225 -17.20 -0.17 12.60
N GLN A 226 -16.79 0.37 11.46
CA GLN A 226 -16.91 -0.30 10.16
C GLN A 226 -15.77 -1.31 9.88
N ASN A 227 -14.84 -1.53 10.82
CA ASN A 227 -13.60 -2.28 10.61
C ASN A 227 -12.79 -1.77 9.39
N GLY A 228 -12.90 -0.47 9.11
CA GLY A 228 -12.27 0.18 7.97
C GLY A 228 -10.77 0.44 8.18
N ILE A 229 -10.23 0.34 9.40
CA ILE A 229 -8.79 0.36 9.64
C ILE A 229 -8.23 -1.00 9.25
N ALA A 230 -7.42 -1.04 8.21
CA ALA A 230 -6.85 -2.28 7.70
C ALA A 230 -5.46 -2.57 8.29
N LEU A 231 -4.69 -1.51 8.57
CA LEU A 231 -3.28 -1.60 8.95
C LEU A 231 -2.94 -0.51 9.96
N GLN A 232 -2.18 -0.85 11.00
CA GLN A 232 -1.71 0.11 12.01
C GLN A 232 -0.21 -0.06 12.27
N TYR A 233 0.48 1.03 12.58
CA TYR A 233 1.81 0.99 13.20
C TYR A 233 1.71 0.33 14.57
N THR A 234 2.75 -0.40 14.97
CA THR A 234 2.69 -1.25 16.18
C THR A 234 2.78 -0.49 17.50
N ASP A 235 3.23 0.76 17.49
CA ASP A 235 3.30 1.63 18.67
C ASP A 235 2.92 3.06 18.25
N SER A 236 2.38 3.86 19.18
CA SER A 236 2.00 5.25 18.95
C SER A 236 3.20 6.22 18.95
N ARG A 237 4.30 5.80 19.55
CA ARG A 237 5.49 6.65 19.73
C ARG A 237 6.38 6.64 18.51
N TYR A 238 7.01 7.78 18.24
CA TYR A 238 8.12 7.86 17.32
C TYR A 238 9.30 7.00 17.82
N PRO A 239 9.99 6.24 16.95
CA PRO A 239 9.87 6.17 15.49
C PRO A 239 8.95 5.06 14.97
N HIS A 240 8.26 4.31 15.83
CA HIS A 240 7.39 3.21 15.43
C HIS A 240 6.16 3.70 14.64
N ASN A 241 5.55 4.82 15.08
CA ASN A 241 4.63 5.62 14.29
C ASN A 241 5.42 6.79 13.68
N PRO A 242 5.96 6.62 12.45
CA PRO A 242 6.96 7.54 11.91
C PRO A 242 6.40 8.91 11.54
N ASN A 243 5.09 9.01 11.38
CA ASN A 243 4.42 10.21 10.91
C ASN A 243 3.50 10.87 11.95
N GLY A 244 3.25 10.22 13.11
CA GLY A 244 2.34 10.71 14.13
C GLY A 244 0.86 10.52 13.76
N SER A 245 0.54 9.48 12.98
CA SER A 245 -0.83 9.16 12.54
C SER A 245 -1.77 8.92 13.71
N ALA A 246 -2.98 9.50 13.64
CA ALA A 246 -4.06 9.24 14.57
C ALA A 246 -4.37 7.74 14.64
N ALA A 247 -4.59 7.21 15.85
CA ALA A 247 -4.84 5.81 16.13
C ALA A 247 -3.82 4.86 15.44
N ASN A 248 -2.59 5.31 15.20
CA ASN A 248 -1.53 4.56 14.51
C ASN A 248 -1.90 4.09 13.10
N ILE A 249 -2.86 4.71 12.44
CA ILE A 249 -3.34 4.26 11.13
C ILE A 249 -2.21 4.35 10.11
N ALA A 250 -1.92 3.21 9.50
CA ALA A 250 -1.01 3.06 8.38
C ALA A 250 -1.74 2.76 7.07
N GLY A 251 -2.97 2.25 7.15
CA GLY A 251 -3.83 1.97 5.99
C GLY A 251 -5.29 1.76 6.37
N ALA A 252 -6.17 2.02 5.41
CA ALA A 252 -7.63 1.89 5.54
C ALA A 252 -8.24 1.22 4.31
N THR A 253 -9.41 0.60 4.49
CA THR A 253 -10.15 -0.10 3.42
C THR A 253 -11.59 0.38 3.32
N ALA A 254 -12.18 0.23 2.14
CA ALA A 254 -13.57 0.55 1.83
C ALA A 254 -14.08 -0.33 0.66
N ALA A 255 -15.28 -0.06 0.18
CA ALA A 255 -15.93 -0.77 -0.92
C ALA A 255 -15.95 -2.29 -0.69
N ASP A 256 -16.45 -2.70 0.48
CA ASP A 256 -16.51 -4.11 0.91
C ASP A 256 -15.12 -4.78 0.96
N GLY A 257 -14.09 -4.03 1.29
CA GLY A 257 -12.71 -4.52 1.41
C GLY A 257 -11.92 -4.53 0.09
N ARG A 258 -12.52 -4.14 -1.03
CA ARG A 258 -11.89 -4.17 -2.36
C ARG A 258 -10.95 -3.01 -2.64
N VAL A 259 -11.04 -1.94 -1.90
CA VAL A 259 -10.17 -0.77 -2.04
C VAL A 259 -9.34 -0.62 -0.78
N LEU A 260 -8.02 -0.67 -0.93
CA LEU A 260 -7.03 -0.46 0.12
C LEU A 260 -6.20 0.78 -0.17
N ILE A 261 -6.07 1.63 0.84
CA ILE A 261 -5.08 2.72 0.85
C ILE A 261 -4.09 2.50 1.99
N MET A 262 -2.80 2.71 1.74
CA MET A 262 -1.78 2.65 2.78
C MET A 262 -0.58 3.55 2.47
N MET A 263 0.01 4.13 3.51
CA MET A 263 1.19 5.00 3.37
C MET A 263 2.50 4.24 3.19
N PRO A 264 2.72 3.09 3.88
CA PRO A 264 3.89 2.25 3.64
C PRO A 264 3.91 1.62 2.25
N HIS A 265 5.10 1.17 1.83
CA HIS A 265 5.38 0.65 0.49
C HIS A 265 5.59 -0.88 0.48
N PRO A 266 4.52 -1.71 0.44
CA PRO A 266 4.67 -3.15 0.36
C PRO A 266 5.30 -3.61 -0.95
N GLU A 267 5.08 -2.88 -2.07
CA GLU A 267 5.68 -3.17 -3.38
C GLU A 267 7.20 -3.13 -3.38
N ARG A 268 7.80 -2.34 -2.47
CA ARG A 268 9.25 -2.26 -2.27
C ARG A 268 9.79 -3.35 -1.35
N ALA A 269 8.91 -4.15 -0.76
CA ALA A 269 9.23 -5.22 0.16
C ALA A 269 8.82 -6.61 -0.35
N VAL A 270 8.32 -6.74 -1.58
CA VAL A 270 7.87 -8.01 -2.18
C VAL A 270 9.04 -8.97 -2.37
N ALA A 271 10.15 -8.52 -2.93
CA ALA A 271 11.35 -9.33 -3.02
C ALA A 271 12.08 -9.35 -1.67
N LYS A 272 12.47 -10.53 -1.19
CA LYS A 272 13.22 -10.66 0.07
C LYS A 272 14.48 -9.79 0.07
N GLN A 273 15.15 -9.70 -1.08
CA GLN A 273 16.38 -8.92 -1.26
C GLN A 273 16.17 -7.41 -1.17
N SER A 274 14.94 -6.93 -1.32
CA SER A 274 14.60 -5.50 -1.21
C SER A 274 14.47 -5.03 0.23
N LEU A 275 14.34 -5.94 1.19
CA LEU A 275 14.33 -5.61 2.61
C LEU A 275 15.74 -5.35 3.10
N SER A 276 15.97 -4.19 3.75
CA SER A 276 17.26 -3.87 4.38
C SER A 276 17.58 -4.79 5.55
N TRP A 277 16.57 -5.41 6.12
CA TRP A 277 16.67 -6.43 7.17
C TRP A 277 15.49 -7.39 7.06
N ALA A 278 15.76 -8.68 7.24
CA ALA A 278 14.75 -9.73 7.39
C ALA A 278 15.20 -10.66 8.51
N PRO A 279 14.28 -11.19 9.34
CA PRO A 279 14.66 -12.18 10.35
C PRO A 279 15.22 -13.42 9.69
N ASP A 280 16.21 -14.03 10.34
CA ASP A 280 16.66 -15.38 10.01
C ASP A 280 15.55 -16.34 10.40
N HIS A 281 14.66 -16.63 9.47
CA HIS A 281 13.61 -17.61 9.69
C HIS A 281 14.19 -19.00 9.41
N PRO A 282 13.96 -20.01 10.32
CA PRO A 282 14.46 -21.38 10.14
C PRO A 282 13.93 -22.07 8.88
N SER A 283 12.76 -21.67 8.40
CA SER A 283 12.30 -22.08 7.09
C SER A 283 12.96 -21.15 6.05
N ASN A 284 13.97 -21.64 5.37
CA ASN A 284 14.51 -21.03 4.14
C ASN A 284 13.47 -20.95 3.00
N GLU A 285 12.20 -20.99 3.33
CA GLU A 285 11.05 -21.11 2.45
C GLU A 285 10.66 -19.80 1.78
N TRP A 286 11.26 -18.69 2.16
CA TRP A 286 11.11 -17.45 1.38
C TRP A 286 11.89 -17.57 0.07
N MET A 287 11.37 -18.32 -0.86
CA MET A 287 11.95 -18.62 -2.18
C MET A 287 12.06 -17.37 -3.08
N GLY A 288 12.64 -16.29 -2.55
CA GLY A 288 12.84 -15.00 -3.21
C GLY A 288 11.76 -13.96 -2.91
N TYR A 289 10.60 -14.34 -2.38
CA TYR A 289 9.52 -13.43 -2.03
C TYR A 289 9.38 -13.25 -0.51
N SER A 290 9.01 -12.04 -0.08
CA SER A 290 8.68 -11.74 1.31
C SER A 290 7.17 -11.98 1.58
N PRO A 291 6.75 -11.92 2.87
CA PRO A 291 5.34 -12.00 3.26
C PRO A 291 4.41 -11.02 2.54
N TRP A 292 4.91 -9.86 2.12
CA TRP A 292 4.12 -8.87 1.41
C TRP A 292 3.62 -9.34 0.05
N PHE A 293 4.25 -10.36 -0.54
CA PHE A 293 3.78 -10.93 -1.79
C PHE A 293 2.36 -11.49 -1.68
N ARG A 294 1.98 -12.01 -0.49
CA ARG A 294 0.64 -12.55 -0.23
C ARG A 294 -0.48 -11.56 -0.54
N MET A 295 -0.26 -10.24 -0.34
CA MET A 295 -1.23 -9.22 -0.75
C MET A 295 -1.63 -9.34 -2.23
N PHE A 296 -0.64 -9.50 -3.09
CA PHE A 296 -0.83 -9.56 -4.54
C PHE A 296 -1.44 -10.89 -4.99
N GLU A 297 -1.08 -11.98 -4.32
CA GLU A 297 -1.73 -13.29 -4.51
C GLU A 297 -3.21 -13.24 -4.09
N ASN A 298 -3.53 -12.57 -2.98
CA ASN A 298 -4.90 -12.38 -2.51
C ASN A 298 -5.74 -11.56 -3.50
N ALA A 299 -5.18 -10.50 -4.07
CA ALA A 299 -5.83 -9.75 -5.15
C ALA A 299 -6.06 -10.64 -6.38
N ARG A 300 -5.11 -11.52 -6.70
CA ARG A 300 -5.25 -12.47 -7.81
C ARG A 300 -6.35 -13.49 -7.55
N ALA A 301 -6.42 -14.01 -6.33
CA ALA A 301 -7.46 -14.96 -5.92
C ALA A 301 -8.86 -14.34 -5.91
N PHE A 302 -8.96 -13.03 -5.65
CA PHE A 302 -10.24 -12.31 -5.68
C PHE A 302 -10.86 -12.26 -7.07
N VAL A 303 -10.08 -12.13 -8.14
CA VAL A 303 -10.58 -12.02 -9.52
C VAL A 303 -10.61 -13.35 -10.26
N GLY A 304 -10.27 -14.47 -9.66
CA GLY A 304 -10.37 -15.84 -10.21
C GLY A 304 -9.14 -16.26 -11.00
#